data_15f62845fc111e53c29f2de114d6d65c
#
_entry.id   15f62845fc111e53c29f2de114d6d65c
#
_cell.length_a   1.000
_cell.length_b   1.000
_cell.length_c   1.000
_cell.angle_alpha   90.00
_cell.angle_beta   90.00
_cell.angle_gamma   90.00
#
_symmetry.space_group_name_H-M   'P 1'
#
loop_
_entity.id
_entity.type
_entity.pdbx_description
1 polymer ?
#
loop_
_entity_poly.entity_id
_entity_poly.type
_entity_poly.pdbx_seq_one_letter_code
_entity_poly.pdbx_strand_id
1 'polypeptide(L)'
;MRPRHGTRLAWLVLLVCLACGLPAQLSEGPAKGSLVAVGGGRIGPDIVGRFLVLAGGTDAHFVVIPTAAEDPVDPERARQQFSKQFGVAHITVLHTRDRKVADSGGFVTPLRAASAVWFSGGRQWRLVDAYLHTRTQREIEALLGRGGVLGGSSAGATIQGSYLVRGALEGNAIMMAKGHEEGFGLLKNSAIDQHLNTRGRESDLIPVIEAHPGLLGIGLDEASAIVVSGRRLEVIGEGKVRIYDGREHEGRKFLILTPGDPFDLAGRRAM
;
A
#
# COMPACT_ATOMS: atom_id res chain seq x y z
N MET A 1 36.29 -4.69 -77.93
CA MET A 1 35.08 -4.56 -77.09
C MET A 1 35.40 -5.20 -75.76
N ARG A 2 35.50 -4.40 -74.68
CA ARG A 2 35.75 -4.90 -73.26
C ARG A 2 34.48 -4.62 -72.45
N PRO A 3 33.93 -5.56 -71.65
CA PRO A 3 32.82 -5.30 -70.80
C PRO A 3 33.30 -4.63 -69.49
N ARG A 4 32.58 -3.59 -69.11
CA ARG A 4 32.75 -2.85 -67.86
C ARG A 4 32.12 -3.64 -66.68
N HIS A 5 32.94 -3.99 -65.68
CA HIS A 5 32.49 -4.51 -64.41
C HIS A 5 31.98 -3.37 -63.53
N GLY A 6 30.69 -3.35 -63.26
CA GLY A 6 30.05 -2.43 -62.28
C GLY A 6 30.13 -3.06 -60.89
N THR A 7 30.88 -2.43 -59.98
CA THR A 7 30.94 -2.75 -58.57
C THR A 7 29.69 -2.23 -57.87
N ARG A 8 28.83 -3.13 -57.43
CA ARG A 8 27.69 -2.79 -56.55
C ARG A 8 28.13 -2.68 -55.12
N LEU A 9 28.16 -1.46 -54.58
CA LEU A 9 28.43 -1.16 -53.19
C LEU A 9 27.15 -1.48 -52.38
N ALA A 10 27.18 -2.55 -51.58
CA ALA A 10 26.10 -2.90 -50.70
C ALA A 10 26.23 -2.05 -49.42
N TRP A 11 25.27 -1.17 -49.21
CA TRP A 11 25.15 -0.43 -47.95
C TRP A 11 24.51 -1.33 -46.89
N LEU A 12 25.31 -1.75 -45.90
CA LEU A 12 24.84 -2.46 -44.72
C LEU A 12 24.25 -1.40 -43.76
N VAL A 13 22.93 -1.29 -43.70
CA VAL A 13 22.25 -0.47 -42.72
C VAL A 13 22.26 -1.23 -41.38
N LEU A 14 23.10 -0.80 -40.48
CA LEU A 14 23.14 -1.32 -39.10
C LEU A 14 21.97 -0.70 -38.34
N LEU A 15 20.88 -1.47 -38.16
CA LEU A 15 19.78 -1.11 -37.28
C LEU A 15 20.26 -1.26 -35.83
N VAL A 16 20.69 -0.16 -35.21
CA VAL A 16 20.91 -0.10 -33.77
C VAL A 16 19.52 0.02 -33.12
N CYS A 17 18.98 -1.10 -32.63
CA CYS A 17 17.84 -1.09 -31.71
C CYS A 17 18.27 -0.44 -30.40
N LEU A 18 18.06 0.87 -30.25
CA LEU A 18 18.02 1.51 -28.94
C LEU A 18 16.79 0.95 -28.21
N ALA A 19 17.00 -0.06 -27.39
CA ALA A 19 16.07 -0.41 -26.33
C ALA A 19 16.01 0.80 -25.37
N CYS A 20 15.13 1.76 -25.64
CA CYS A 20 14.72 2.76 -24.65
C CYS A 20 14.06 1.99 -23.48
N GLY A 21 14.86 1.58 -22.50
CA GLY A 21 14.33 1.15 -21.23
C GLY A 21 13.49 2.28 -20.67
N LEU A 22 12.17 2.07 -20.57
CA LEU A 22 11.30 2.97 -19.82
C LEU A 22 11.93 3.17 -18.44
N PRO A 23 12.06 4.42 -17.95
CA PRO A 23 12.60 4.65 -16.62
C PRO A 23 11.78 3.84 -15.63
N ALA A 24 12.47 3.05 -14.79
CA ALA A 24 11.82 2.26 -13.75
C ALA A 24 10.92 3.20 -12.93
N GLN A 25 9.63 2.89 -12.87
CA GLN A 25 8.69 3.70 -12.10
C GLN A 25 9.10 3.61 -10.64
N LEU A 26 9.40 4.77 -10.02
CA LEU A 26 9.87 4.83 -8.65
C LEU A 26 8.75 4.48 -7.67
N SER A 27 9.10 3.73 -6.61
CA SER A 27 8.20 3.52 -5.48
C SER A 27 8.25 4.78 -4.60
N GLU A 28 7.10 5.35 -4.29
CA GLU A 28 7.00 6.54 -3.45
C GLU A 28 5.63 6.64 -2.77
N GLY A 29 5.62 7.18 -1.56
CA GLY A 29 4.41 7.53 -0.84
C GLY A 29 3.86 8.91 -1.24
N PRO A 30 2.89 9.43 -0.48
CA PRO A 30 2.28 10.72 -0.76
C PRO A 30 3.32 11.85 -0.60
N ALA A 31 3.25 12.84 -1.50
CA ALA A 31 4.14 14.02 -1.47
C ALA A 31 3.95 14.87 -0.20
N LYS A 32 2.74 14.85 0.37
CA LYS A 32 2.36 15.41 1.67
C LYS A 32 1.58 14.35 2.44
N GLY A 33 1.45 14.56 3.76
CA GLY A 33 0.80 13.58 4.62
C GLY A 33 1.63 12.31 4.79
N SER A 34 1.03 11.30 5.40
CA SER A 34 1.73 10.06 5.75
C SER A 34 0.84 8.84 5.62
N LEU A 35 1.46 7.69 5.36
CA LEU A 35 0.83 6.38 5.43
C LEU A 35 1.36 5.62 6.66
N VAL A 36 0.49 4.86 7.31
CA VAL A 36 0.85 3.93 8.38
C VAL A 36 0.25 2.56 8.03
N ALA A 37 1.07 1.64 7.56
CA ALA A 37 0.62 0.30 7.18
C ALA A 37 1.06 -0.71 8.25
N VAL A 38 0.09 -1.34 8.91
CA VAL A 38 0.31 -2.28 10.03
C VAL A 38 0.11 -3.71 9.55
N GLY A 39 1.05 -4.60 9.86
CA GLY A 39 1.04 -6.01 9.43
C GLY A 39 -0.07 -6.88 10.03
N GLY A 40 -0.81 -6.36 11.00
CA GLY A 40 -1.88 -7.09 11.68
C GLY A 40 -1.55 -7.41 13.13
N GLY A 41 -2.41 -8.23 13.77
CA GLY A 41 -2.25 -8.58 15.18
C GLY A 41 -2.49 -7.39 16.10
N ARG A 42 -1.72 -7.36 17.20
CA ARG A 42 -1.79 -6.27 18.19
C ARG A 42 -1.14 -4.99 17.64
N ILE A 43 -1.84 -3.87 17.74
CA ILE A 43 -1.28 -2.55 17.44
C ILE A 43 -0.70 -2.00 18.76
N GLY A 44 0.62 -1.99 18.85
CA GLY A 44 1.34 -1.58 20.05
C GLY A 44 1.31 -0.06 20.30
N PRO A 45 1.73 0.41 21.49
CA PRO A 45 1.69 1.81 21.87
C PRO A 45 2.52 2.71 20.95
N ASP A 46 3.65 2.21 20.41
CA ASP A 46 4.51 2.96 19.49
C ASP A 46 3.80 3.28 18.19
N ILE A 47 3.06 2.30 17.65
CA ILE A 47 2.27 2.46 16.42
C ILE A 47 1.11 3.43 16.66
N VAL A 48 0.38 3.23 17.77
CA VAL A 48 -0.73 4.11 18.18
C VAL A 48 -0.23 5.54 18.35
N GLY A 49 0.82 5.74 19.15
CA GLY A 49 1.40 7.06 19.41
C GLY A 49 1.88 7.76 18.14
N ARG A 50 2.55 7.03 17.25
CA ARG A 50 3.01 7.58 15.98
C ARG A 50 1.85 8.00 15.08
N PHE A 51 0.81 7.18 14.97
CA PHE A 51 -0.38 7.51 14.20
C PHE A 51 -1.10 8.76 14.75
N LEU A 52 -1.24 8.87 16.08
CA LEU A 52 -1.84 10.03 16.73
C LEU A 52 -1.03 11.32 16.51
N VAL A 53 0.29 11.25 16.62
CA VAL A 53 1.17 12.41 16.32
C VAL A 53 0.96 12.87 14.88
N LEU A 54 0.92 11.96 13.91
CA LEU A 54 0.69 12.28 12.50
C LEU A 54 -0.73 12.81 12.23
N ALA A 55 -1.72 12.39 13.04
CA ALA A 55 -3.09 12.88 12.95
C ALA A 55 -3.29 14.29 13.52
N GLY A 56 -2.34 14.82 14.29
CA GLY A 56 -2.46 16.09 15.00
C GLY A 56 -2.95 15.97 16.44
N GLY A 57 -2.86 14.78 17.05
CA GLY A 57 -3.22 14.51 18.44
C GLY A 57 -4.56 13.81 18.60
N THR A 58 -4.97 13.63 19.87
CA THR A 58 -6.19 12.90 20.24
C THR A 58 -7.50 13.65 19.92
N ASP A 59 -7.41 14.97 19.79
CA ASP A 59 -8.57 15.84 19.49
C ASP A 59 -8.82 16.00 17.99
N ALA A 60 -8.01 15.35 17.15
CA ALA A 60 -8.18 15.34 15.70
C ALA A 60 -9.49 14.63 15.28
N HIS A 61 -9.96 14.94 14.09
CA HIS A 61 -11.11 14.25 13.50
C HIS A 61 -10.68 12.98 12.78
N PHE A 62 -11.13 11.84 13.30
CA PHE A 62 -10.85 10.52 12.75
C PHE A 62 -12.02 9.98 11.94
N VAL A 63 -11.74 9.42 10.78
CA VAL A 63 -12.68 8.62 10.02
C VAL A 63 -12.22 7.17 10.02
N VAL A 64 -13.08 6.26 10.47
CA VAL A 64 -12.83 4.82 10.48
C VAL A 64 -13.64 4.14 9.40
N ILE A 65 -13.01 3.31 8.59
CA ILE A 65 -13.62 2.57 7.48
C ILE A 65 -13.49 1.07 7.74
N PRO A 66 -14.50 0.43 8.34
CA PRO A 66 -14.46 -1.00 8.68
C PRO A 66 -14.90 -1.92 7.54
N THR A 67 -15.01 -1.42 6.31
CA THR A 67 -15.62 -2.10 5.17
C THR A 67 -14.91 -3.40 4.76
N ALA A 68 -13.64 -3.62 5.15
CA ALA A 68 -12.95 -4.90 4.96
C ALA A 68 -13.54 -6.04 5.82
N ALA A 69 -14.22 -5.73 6.93
CA ALA A 69 -14.80 -6.72 7.84
C ALA A 69 -15.93 -7.53 7.19
N GLU A 70 -16.36 -8.62 7.83
CA GLU A 70 -17.54 -9.38 7.41
C GLU A 70 -18.84 -8.67 7.75
N ASP A 71 -19.88 -8.92 6.96
CA ASP A 71 -21.20 -8.38 7.23
C ASP A 71 -21.93 -9.23 8.29
N PRO A 72 -22.82 -8.64 9.10
CA PRO A 72 -23.10 -7.19 9.12
C PRO A 72 -22.00 -6.39 9.80
N VAL A 73 -21.63 -5.26 9.21
CA VAL A 73 -20.73 -4.31 9.86
C VAL A 73 -21.53 -3.44 10.83
N ASP A 74 -21.16 -3.47 12.11
CA ASP A 74 -21.72 -2.60 13.14
C ASP A 74 -20.86 -1.32 13.30
N PRO A 75 -21.35 -0.15 12.87
CA PRO A 75 -20.59 1.10 12.95
C PRO A 75 -20.29 1.53 14.39
N GLU A 76 -21.22 1.29 15.33
CA GLU A 76 -21.02 1.69 16.72
C GLU A 76 -19.95 0.83 17.39
N ARG A 77 -19.97 -0.47 17.14
CA ARG A 77 -18.90 -1.37 17.60
C ARG A 77 -17.53 -0.99 17.02
N ALA A 78 -17.48 -0.66 15.73
CA ALA A 78 -16.25 -0.20 15.09
C ALA A 78 -15.72 1.09 15.72
N ARG A 79 -16.61 2.06 16.00
CA ARG A 79 -16.30 3.32 16.69
C ARG A 79 -15.73 3.06 18.09
N GLN A 80 -16.39 2.21 18.88
CA GLN A 80 -15.96 1.88 20.25
C GLN A 80 -14.61 1.16 20.27
N GLN A 81 -14.39 0.20 19.36
CA GLN A 81 -13.12 -0.52 19.25
C GLN A 81 -11.98 0.43 18.93
N PHE A 82 -12.18 1.33 17.96
CA PHE A 82 -11.16 2.31 17.57
C PHE A 82 -10.90 3.30 18.70
N SER A 83 -11.96 3.84 19.33
CA SER A 83 -11.85 4.74 20.48
C SER A 83 -11.05 4.11 21.63
N LYS A 84 -11.35 2.87 21.99
CA LYS A 84 -10.63 2.13 23.03
C LYS A 84 -9.16 1.90 22.68
N GLN A 85 -8.88 1.59 21.40
CA GLN A 85 -7.52 1.26 20.95
C GLN A 85 -6.62 2.48 20.84
N PHE A 86 -7.15 3.60 20.35
CA PHE A 86 -6.39 4.82 20.06
C PHE A 86 -6.56 5.92 21.13
N GLY A 87 -7.50 5.77 22.06
CA GLY A 87 -7.76 6.79 23.10
C GLY A 87 -8.37 8.08 22.54
N VAL A 88 -9.17 8.01 21.48
CA VAL A 88 -9.73 9.16 20.76
C VAL A 88 -11.27 9.18 20.86
N ALA A 89 -11.87 10.36 20.82
CA ALA A 89 -13.32 10.54 20.95
C ALA A 89 -14.01 11.00 19.66
N HIS A 90 -13.36 11.82 18.85
CA HIS A 90 -13.95 12.42 17.65
C HIS A 90 -13.82 11.48 16.43
N ILE A 91 -14.72 10.49 16.36
CA ILE A 91 -14.69 9.42 15.36
C ILE A 91 -15.99 9.43 14.54
N THR A 92 -15.86 9.48 13.22
CA THR A 92 -16.92 9.16 12.28
C THR A 92 -16.63 7.80 11.64
N VAL A 93 -17.63 6.92 11.59
CA VAL A 93 -17.52 5.64 10.88
C VAL A 93 -18.17 5.77 9.52
N LEU A 94 -17.44 5.43 8.46
CA LEU A 94 -17.95 5.36 7.10
C LEU A 94 -17.94 3.90 6.62
N HIS A 95 -19.13 3.40 6.28
CA HIS A 95 -19.27 2.06 5.73
C HIS A 95 -20.35 2.02 4.66
N THR A 96 -20.01 1.44 3.52
CA THR A 96 -20.96 1.04 2.48
C THR A 96 -20.33 -0.04 1.60
N ARG A 97 -21.17 -0.92 1.02
CA ARG A 97 -20.81 -1.83 -0.09
C ARG A 97 -21.29 -1.29 -1.44
N ASP A 98 -22.16 -0.29 -1.42
CA ASP A 98 -22.71 0.30 -2.63
C ASP A 98 -21.76 1.38 -3.18
N ARG A 99 -21.20 1.13 -4.36
CA ARG A 99 -20.29 2.07 -5.06
C ARG A 99 -20.95 3.40 -5.39
N LYS A 100 -22.29 3.41 -5.65
CA LYS A 100 -23.00 4.67 -5.92
C LYS A 100 -23.05 5.53 -4.67
N VAL A 101 -23.26 4.91 -3.50
CA VAL A 101 -23.19 5.60 -2.21
C VAL A 101 -21.77 6.09 -1.96
N ALA A 102 -20.76 5.23 -2.15
CA ALA A 102 -19.33 5.57 -1.98
C ALA A 102 -18.87 6.72 -2.90
N ASP A 103 -19.50 6.90 -4.05
CA ASP A 103 -19.20 7.98 -5.00
C ASP A 103 -20.06 9.24 -4.79
N SER A 104 -20.96 9.24 -3.79
CA SER A 104 -21.85 10.38 -3.50
C SER A 104 -21.15 11.48 -2.67
N GLY A 105 -21.52 12.75 -2.93
CA GLY A 105 -20.96 13.88 -2.19
C GLY A 105 -21.30 13.88 -0.70
N GLY A 106 -22.47 13.37 -0.33
CA GLY A 106 -22.91 13.27 1.06
C GLY A 106 -22.11 12.26 1.86
N PHE A 107 -21.84 11.08 1.29
CA PHE A 107 -21.07 10.03 1.96
C PHE A 107 -19.66 10.47 2.32
N VAL A 108 -18.98 11.21 1.44
CA VAL A 108 -17.59 11.63 1.64
C VAL A 108 -17.41 12.91 2.47
N THR A 109 -18.50 13.56 2.88
CA THR A 109 -18.42 14.81 3.66
C THR A 109 -17.51 14.72 4.89
N PRO A 110 -17.54 13.66 5.72
CA PRO A 110 -16.64 13.54 6.86
C PRO A 110 -15.15 13.48 6.47
N LEU A 111 -14.79 12.92 5.31
CA LEU A 111 -13.40 12.84 4.84
C LEU A 111 -12.78 14.21 4.58
N ARG A 112 -13.60 15.21 4.20
CA ARG A 112 -13.12 16.58 3.92
C ARG A 112 -12.66 17.30 5.17
N ALA A 113 -13.28 17.01 6.32
CA ALA A 113 -12.94 17.59 7.62
C ALA A 113 -11.92 16.73 8.40
N ALA A 114 -11.70 15.49 7.98
CA ALA A 114 -10.82 14.56 8.68
C ALA A 114 -9.34 14.99 8.62
N SER A 115 -8.62 14.75 9.70
CA SER A 115 -7.14 14.76 9.77
C SER A 115 -6.56 13.38 9.57
N ALA A 116 -7.33 12.34 9.89
CA ALA A 116 -6.89 10.95 9.85
C ALA A 116 -7.98 10.01 9.33
N VAL A 117 -7.58 9.00 8.56
CA VAL A 117 -8.41 7.89 8.13
C VAL A 117 -7.79 6.59 8.59
N TRP A 118 -8.62 5.63 9.05
CA TRP A 118 -8.17 4.30 9.41
C TRP A 118 -8.99 3.21 8.73
N PHE A 119 -8.32 2.33 8.00
CA PHE A 119 -8.91 1.11 7.47
C PHE A 119 -8.73 -0.07 8.42
N SER A 120 -9.83 -0.68 8.83
CA SER A 120 -9.80 -1.90 9.64
C SER A 120 -9.35 -3.11 8.81
N GLY A 121 -8.96 -4.20 9.52
CA GLY A 121 -8.64 -5.48 8.90
C GLY A 121 -9.87 -6.22 8.37
N GLY A 122 -9.61 -7.31 7.61
CA GLY A 122 -10.62 -8.16 6.99
C GLY A 122 -10.17 -8.64 5.61
N ARG A 123 -10.99 -8.41 4.58
CA ARG A 123 -10.69 -8.78 3.19
C ARG A 123 -10.53 -7.53 2.33
N GLN A 124 -9.35 -7.35 1.75
CA GLN A 124 -8.99 -6.17 0.96
C GLN A 124 -9.80 -6.00 -0.32
N TRP A 125 -10.24 -7.08 -0.96
CA TRP A 125 -11.12 -7.01 -2.12
C TRP A 125 -12.44 -6.24 -1.83
N ARG A 126 -12.96 -6.31 -0.61
CA ARG A 126 -14.15 -5.58 -0.20
C ARG A 126 -13.94 -4.06 -0.23
N LEU A 127 -12.72 -3.58 0.06
CA LEU A 127 -12.36 -2.17 -0.05
C LEU A 127 -12.26 -1.74 -1.51
N VAL A 128 -11.68 -2.59 -2.36
CA VAL A 128 -11.60 -2.36 -3.81
C VAL A 128 -12.99 -2.26 -4.40
N ASP A 129 -13.84 -3.27 -4.18
CA ASP A 129 -15.19 -3.32 -4.73
C ASP A 129 -16.03 -2.12 -4.32
N ALA A 130 -15.88 -1.66 -3.07
CA ALA A 130 -16.63 -0.51 -2.57
C ALA A 130 -16.07 0.83 -3.02
N TYR A 131 -14.74 1.03 -3.02
CA TYR A 131 -14.16 2.37 -3.02
C TYR A 131 -13.17 2.68 -4.14
N LEU A 132 -12.58 1.68 -4.82
CA LEU A 132 -11.60 1.93 -5.88
C LEU A 132 -12.22 2.78 -7.00
N HIS A 133 -11.55 3.85 -7.41
CA HIS A 133 -11.98 4.82 -8.44
C HIS A 133 -13.28 5.59 -8.10
N THR A 134 -13.69 5.60 -6.83
CA THR A 134 -14.84 6.40 -6.37
C THR A 134 -14.38 7.74 -5.80
N ARG A 135 -15.35 8.59 -5.46
CA ARG A 135 -15.11 9.84 -4.74
C ARG A 135 -14.48 9.59 -3.36
N THR A 136 -14.80 8.48 -2.71
CA THR A 136 -14.17 8.10 -1.43
C THR A 136 -12.65 8.00 -1.55
N GLN A 137 -12.12 7.31 -2.57
CA GLN A 137 -10.67 7.24 -2.81
C GLN A 137 -10.09 8.64 -3.09
N ARG A 138 -10.73 9.43 -3.95
CA ARG A 138 -10.26 10.80 -4.25
C ARG A 138 -10.21 11.72 -3.02
N GLU A 139 -11.17 11.62 -2.11
CA GLU A 139 -11.15 12.42 -0.86
C GLU A 139 -10.08 11.93 0.13
N ILE A 140 -9.72 10.63 0.12
CA ILE A 140 -8.57 10.11 0.87
C ILE A 140 -7.26 10.65 0.30
N GLU A 141 -7.10 10.66 -1.02
CA GLU A 141 -5.95 11.27 -1.69
C GLU A 141 -5.86 12.78 -1.38
N ALA A 142 -7.00 13.48 -1.38
CA ALA A 142 -7.08 14.87 -1.00
C ALA A 142 -6.73 15.11 0.50
N LEU A 143 -7.11 14.20 1.41
CA LEU A 143 -6.69 14.22 2.81
C LEU A 143 -5.15 14.15 2.92
N LEU A 144 -4.52 13.22 2.24
CA LEU A 144 -3.04 13.13 2.19
C LEU A 144 -2.43 14.40 1.59
N GLY A 145 -3.02 14.93 0.51
CA GLY A 145 -2.60 16.20 -0.11
C GLY A 145 -2.67 17.41 0.83
N ARG A 146 -3.52 17.39 1.86
CA ARG A 146 -3.61 18.40 2.92
C ARG A 146 -2.66 18.15 4.09
N GLY A 147 -1.88 17.08 4.06
CA GLY A 147 -0.95 16.71 5.14
C GLY A 147 -1.53 15.76 6.18
N GLY A 148 -2.73 15.20 5.95
CA GLY A 148 -3.36 14.22 6.83
C GLY A 148 -2.66 12.86 6.81
N VAL A 149 -3.14 11.93 7.63
CA VAL A 149 -2.59 10.57 7.73
C VAL A 149 -3.63 9.51 7.39
N LEU A 150 -3.21 8.52 6.60
CA LEU A 150 -3.97 7.29 6.42
C LEU A 150 -3.26 6.15 7.14
N GLY A 151 -3.98 5.47 8.03
CA GLY A 151 -3.54 4.24 8.66
C GLY A 151 -4.41 3.05 8.29
N GLY A 152 -3.88 1.84 8.47
CA GLY A 152 -4.67 0.64 8.33
C GLY A 152 -3.91 -0.61 8.72
N SER A 153 -4.66 -1.63 9.16
CA SER A 153 -4.11 -2.90 9.61
C SER A 153 -4.56 -4.05 8.73
N SER A 154 -3.68 -5.00 8.45
CA SER A 154 -3.96 -6.20 7.65
C SER A 154 -4.49 -5.80 6.25
N ALA A 155 -5.75 -6.08 5.91
CA ALA A 155 -6.37 -5.62 4.65
C ALA A 155 -6.25 -4.09 4.45
N GLY A 156 -6.34 -3.31 5.54
CA GLY A 156 -6.15 -1.86 5.51
C GLY A 156 -4.72 -1.41 5.25
N ALA A 157 -3.72 -2.27 5.49
CA ALA A 157 -2.34 -2.04 5.04
C ALA A 157 -2.19 -2.38 3.56
N THR A 158 -2.66 -3.57 3.15
CA THR A 158 -2.52 -4.07 1.78
C THR A 158 -3.14 -3.15 0.74
N ILE A 159 -4.31 -2.55 1.03
CA ILE A 159 -5.01 -1.65 0.10
C ILE A 159 -4.22 -0.38 -0.25
N GLN A 160 -3.25 0.02 0.57
CA GLN A 160 -2.45 1.23 0.36
C GLN A 160 -1.47 1.10 -0.82
N GLY A 161 -1.04 -0.12 -1.16
CA GLY A 161 -0.19 -0.39 -2.30
C GLY A 161 -0.89 -0.17 -3.64
N SER A 162 -0.12 -0.12 -4.72
CA SER A 162 -0.66 -0.05 -6.08
C SER A 162 -1.07 -1.42 -6.62
N TYR A 163 -0.36 -2.48 -6.25
CA TYR A 163 -0.70 -3.86 -6.59
C TYR A 163 -1.35 -4.54 -5.38
N LEU A 164 -2.57 -5.05 -5.58
CA LEU A 164 -3.33 -5.71 -4.53
C LEU A 164 -3.03 -7.21 -4.50
N VAL A 165 -2.24 -7.65 -3.55
CA VAL A 165 -2.07 -9.09 -3.30
C VAL A 165 -3.27 -9.65 -2.54
N ARG A 166 -3.57 -10.93 -2.73
CA ARG A 166 -4.64 -11.65 -2.03
C ARG A 166 -6.03 -11.03 -2.22
N GLY A 167 -6.25 -10.44 -3.40
CA GLY A 167 -7.52 -9.81 -3.78
C GLY A 167 -8.63 -10.81 -4.12
N ALA A 168 -8.37 -12.11 -4.16
CA ALA A 168 -9.35 -13.13 -4.54
C ALA A 168 -10.53 -13.22 -3.56
N LEU A 169 -11.74 -13.40 -4.09
CA LEU A 169 -12.95 -13.60 -3.29
C LEU A 169 -12.91 -14.97 -2.60
N GLU A 170 -12.35 -15.97 -3.27
CA GLU A 170 -12.31 -17.38 -2.84
C GLU A 170 -11.42 -17.59 -1.60
N GLY A 171 -10.39 -16.78 -1.42
CA GLY A 171 -9.51 -16.98 -0.28
C GLY A 171 -8.24 -16.11 -0.28
N ASN A 172 -7.51 -16.15 0.83
CA ASN A 172 -6.27 -15.39 1.02
C ASN A 172 -5.02 -16.09 0.47
N ALA A 173 -5.14 -17.32 -0.05
CA ALA A 173 -4.00 -18.07 -0.58
C ALA A 173 -3.58 -17.60 -1.98
N ILE A 174 -4.52 -17.03 -2.75
CA ILE A 174 -4.28 -16.56 -4.12
C ILE A 174 -3.62 -15.18 -4.07
N MET A 175 -2.32 -15.13 -4.39
CA MET A 175 -1.54 -13.90 -4.34
C MET A 175 -1.89 -12.92 -5.47
N MET A 176 -2.03 -13.44 -6.69
CA MET A 176 -2.34 -12.69 -7.90
C MET A 176 -3.74 -13.08 -8.38
N ALA A 177 -4.73 -12.25 -8.08
CA ALA A 177 -6.14 -12.53 -8.36
C ALA A 177 -6.60 -11.69 -9.56
N LYS A 178 -6.62 -12.28 -10.75
CA LYS A 178 -7.01 -11.60 -11.99
C LYS A 178 -8.33 -10.84 -11.81
N GLY A 179 -8.29 -9.53 -12.06
CA GLY A 179 -9.44 -8.62 -11.90
C GLY A 179 -9.51 -7.95 -10.51
N HIS A 180 -8.72 -8.40 -9.51
CA HIS A 180 -8.59 -7.80 -8.19
C HIS A 180 -7.12 -7.57 -7.81
N GLU A 181 -6.33 -7.06 -8.75
CA GLU A 181 -4.89 -6.81 -8.59
C GLU A 181 -4.56 -5.33 -8.44
N GLU A 182 -5.56 -4.45 -8.47
CA GLU A 182 -5.38 -3.02 -8.30
C GLU A 182 -5.72 -2.57 -6.88
N GLY A 183 -4.75 -1.95 -6.19
CA GLY A 183 -4.94 -1.28 -4.90
C GLY A 183 -5.18 0.22 -5.08
N PHE A 184 -5.22 0.97 -3.98
CA PHE A 184 -5.45 2.42 -4.06
C PHE A 184 -4.23 3.21 -4.60
N GLY A 185 -3.05 2.61 -4.69
CA GLY A 185 -1.87 3.27 -5.25
C GLY A 185 -1.35 4.45 -4.43
N LEU A 186 -1.70 4.53 -3.15
CA LEU A 186 -1.24 5.59 -2.24
C LEU A 186 0.26 5.45 -1.95
N LEU A 187 0.77 4.22 -1.91
CA LEU A 187 2.17 3.88 -2.05
C LEU A 187 2.38 3.33 -3.47
N LYS A 188 2.97 4.15 -4.32
CA LYS A 188 3.13 3.84 -5.75
C LYS A 188 4.11 2.69 -6.00
N ASN A 189 3.87 1.92 -7.05
CA ASN A 189 4.72 0.81 -7.50
C ASN A 189 5.11 -0.15 -6.37
N SER A 190 4.14 -0.52 -5.56
CA SER A 190 4.33 -1.41 -4.40
C SER A 190 3.23 -2.45 -4.26
N ALA A 191 3.59 -3.57 -3.65
CA ALA A 191 2.69 -4.61 -3.17
C ALA A 191 2.96 -4.82 -1.67
N ILE A 192 1.92 -4.70 -0.83
CA ILE A 192 2.04 -4.87 0.63
C ILE A 192 1.36 -6.17 1.05
N ASP A 193 2.11 -7.09 1.66
CA ASP A 193 1.57 -8.29 2.30
C ASP A 193 1.72 -8.21 3.83
N GLN A 194 0.92 -8.97 4.56
CA GLN A 194 0.76 -8.84 6.01
C GLN A 194 0.68 -10.21 6.71
N HIS A 195 0.87 -10.22 8.03
CA HIS A 195 0.90 -11.41 8.89
C HIS A 195 2.00 -12.40 8.51
N LEU A 196 3.18 -11.93 8.04
CA LEU A 196 4.21 -12.81 7.50
C LEU A 196 4.70 -13.84 8.52
N ASN A 197 5.05 -13.38 9.73
CA ASN A 197 5.58 -14.22 10.80
C ASN A 197 4.58 -15.27 11.31
N THR A 198 3.31 -14.89 11.46
CA THR A 198 2.29 -15.77 12.07
C THR A 198 1.67 -16.74 11.08
N ARG A 199 1.78 -16.46 9.77
CA ARG A 199 1.18 -17.28 8.71
C ARG A 199 2.18 -17.94 7.77
N GLY A 200 3.48 -17.84 8.05
CA GLY A 200 4.54 -18.44 7.24
C GLY A 200 4.61 -17.92 5.81
N ARG A 201 4.43 -16.59 5.61
CA ARG A 201 4.25 -15.96 4.30
C ARG A 201 5.50 -15.30 3.73
N GLU A 202 6.67 -15.61 4.27
CA GLU A 202 7.93 -14.97 3.86
C GLU A 202 8.26 -15.12 2.38
N SER A 203 7.81 -16.19 1.74
CA SER A 203 8.08 -16.45 0.32
C SER A 203 6.99 -15.95 -0.63
N ASP A 204 5.84 -15.51 -0.11
CA ASP A 204 4.63 -15.32 -0.92
C ASP A 204 4.73 -14.13 -1.89
N LEU A 205 5.50 -13.07 -1.54
CA LEU A 205 5.73 -11.94 -2.43
C LEU A 205 6.77 -12.21 -3.52
N ILE A 206 7.60 -13.25 -3.40
CA ILE A 206 8.65 -13.55 -4.37
C ILE A 206 8.08 -13.72 -5.79
N PRO A 207 7.10 -14.61 -6.03
CA PRO A 207 6.54 -14.79 -7.37
C PRO A 207 5.81 -13.53 -7.89
N VAL A 208 5.26 -12.69 -7.01
CA VAL A 208 4.64 -11.42 -7.41
C VAL A 208 5.68 -10.46 -7.96
N ILE A 209 6.82 -10.33 -7.29
CA ILE A 209 7.91 -9.44 -7.73
C ILE A 209 8.62 -10.00 -8.97
N GLU A 210 8.75 -11.31 -9.11
CA GLU A 210 9.27 -11.94 -10.32
C GLU A 210 8.36 -11.71 -11.53
N ALA A 211 7.04 -11.76 -11.34
CA ALA A 211 6.06 -11.43 -12.39
C ALA A 211 5.97 -9.93 -12.70
N HIS A 212 6.24 -9.08 -11.71
CA HIS A 212 6.13 -7.62 -11.81
C HIS A 212 7.40 -6.92 -11.29
N PRO A 213 8.55 -6.95 -12.02
CA PRO A 213 9.85 -6.46 -11.53
C PRO A 213 9.88 -4.94 -11.23
N GLY A 214 8.91 -4.18 -11.72
CA GLY A 214 8.74 -2.75 -11.39
C GLY A 214 8.25 -2.50 -9.97
N LEU A 215 7.57 -3.46 -9.35
CA LEU A 215 7.03 -3.33 -8.00
C LEU A 215 8.13 -3.44 -6.93
N LEU A 216 7.87 -2.82 -5.79
CA LEU A 216 8.56 -3.06 -4.52
C LEU A 216 7.62 -3.86 -3.62
N GLY A 217 7.99 -5.09 -3.27
CA GLY A 217 7.27 -5.89 -2.30
C GLY A 217 7.61 -5.45 -0.87
N ILE A 218 6.60 -5.31 -0.02
CA ILE A 218 6.74 -4.95 1.39
C ILE A 218 5.96 -5.95 2.22
N GLY A 219 6.67 -6.82 2.93
CA GLY A 219 6.08 -7.82 3.80
C GLY A 219 6.16 -7.40 5.27
N LEU A 220 5.02 -7.38 5.95
CA LEU A 220 4.88 -6.90 7.32
C LEU A 220 4.60 -8.06 8.28
N ASP A 221 5.41 -8.19 9.34
CA ASP A 221 5.08 -9.06 10.48
C ASP A 221 3.90 -8.48 11.28
N GLU A 222 3.19 -9.32 12.03
CA GLU A 222 2.26 -8.81 13.04
C GLU A 222 3.00 -7.97 14.09
N ALA A 223 2.31 -7.01 14.67
CA ALA A 223 2.84 -6.03 15.61
C ALA A 223 3.97 -5.15 15.04
N SER A 224 4.16 -5.12 13.72
CA SER A 224 5.04 -4.17 13.03
C SER A 224 4.23 -3.23 12.14
N ALA A 225 4.81 -2.07 11.85
CA ALA A 225 4.26 -1.14 10.87
C ALA A 225 5.37 -0.41 10.12
N ILE A 226 5.01 0.09 8.95
CA ILE A 226 5.79 1.10 8.25
C ILE A 226 5.09 2.45 8.32
N VAL A 227 5.89 3.50 8.50
CA VAL A 227 5.47 4.89 8.31
C VAL A 227 6.12 5.40 7.03
N VAL A 228 5.29 5.90 6.10
CA VAL A 228 5.77 6.38 4.81
C VAL A 228 5.41 7.85 4.63
N SER A 229 6.41 8.66 4.29
CA SER A 229 6.26 10.07 3.91
C SER A 229 7.19 10.38 2.74
N GLY A 230 6.63 10.71 1.59
CA GLY A 230 7.40 10.88 0.36
C GLY A 230 8.20 9.63 0.01
N ARG A 231 9.52 9.76 -0.06
CA ARG A 231 10.44 8.64 -0.37
C ARG A 231 10.94 7.86 0.85
N ARG A 232 10.67 8.36 2.06
CA ARG A 232 11.14 7.74 3.30
C ARG A 232 10.12 6.74 3.82
N LEU A 233 10.59 5.53 4.09
CA LEU A 233 9.91 4.52 4.87
C LEU A 233 10.70 4.33 6.18
N GLU A 234 10.00 4.20 7.29
CA GLU A 234 10.54 3.91 8.62
C GLU A 234 9.77 2.74 9.22
N VAL A 235 10.48 1.78 9.81
CA VAL A 235 9.87 0.64 10.52
C VAL A 235 9.64 1.00 11.98
N ILE A 236 8.45 0.69 12.50
CA ILE A 236 8.08 0.87 13.91
C ILE A 236 7.36 -0.38 14.45
N GLY A 237 7.23 -0.48 15.76
CA GLY A 237 6.59 -1.59 16.46
C GLY A 237 7.60 -2.68 16.89
N GLU A 238 7.18 -3.93 16.99
CA GLU A 238 7.96 -5.02 17.60
C GLU A 238 8.45 -6.06 16.56
N GLY A 239 7.80 -6.16 15.40
CA GLY A 239 8.11 -7.15 14.36
C GLY A 239 9.09 -6.62 13.30
N LYS A 240 9.32 -7.42 12.27
CA LYS A 240 10.21 -7.10 11.15
C LYS A 240 9.42 -6.73 9.91
N VAL A 241 10.11 -6.03 9.00
CA VAL A 241 9.62 -5.74 7.64
C VAL A 241 10.59 -6.36 6.63
N ARG A 242 10.05 -6.98 5.59
CA ARG A 242 10.84 -7.55 4.50
C ARG A 242 10.60 -6.78 3.22
N ILE A 243 11.66 -6.38 2.56
CA ILE A 243 11.64 -5.64 1.30
C ILE A 243 12.06 -6.58 0.17
N TYR A 244 11.18 -6.76 -0.81
CA TYR A 244 11.40 -7.59 -2.01
C TYR A 244 11.57 -6.65 -3.20
N ASP A 245 12.77 -6.56 -3.72
CA ASP A 245 13.13 -5.65 -4.81
C ASP A 245 13.67 -6.38 -6.05
N GLY A 246 13.49 -7.70 -6.08
CA GLY A 246 13.98 -8.58 -7.14
C GLY A 246 15.46 -8.95 -7.03
N ARG A 247 16.18 -8.41 -6.05
CA ARG A 247 17.61 -8.70 -5.80
C ARG A 247 17.79 -9.75 -4.71
N GLU A 248 18.99 -10.30 -4.64
CA GLU A 248 19.43 -11.15 -3.53
C GLU A 248 20.13 -10.30 -2.46
N HIS A 249 19.79 -10.56 -1.20
CA HIS A 249 20.35 -9.91 -0.01
C HIS A 249 20.85 -11.00 0.95
N GLU A 250 22.16 -11.18 1.08
CA GLU A 250 22.78 -12.16 1.99
C GLU A 250 22.18 -13.58 1.85
N GLY A 251 21.99 -14.02 0.60
CA GLY A 251 21.44 -15.35 0.29
C GLY A 251 19.91 -15.46 0.42
N ARG A 252 19.18 -14.32 0.59
CA ARG A 252 17.72 -14.25 0.65
C ARG A 252 17.18 -13.41 -0.50
N LYS A 253 15.95 -13.68 -0.92
CA LYS A 253 15.22 -12.90 -1.93
C LYS A 253 14.58 -11.62 -1.37
N PHE A 254 14.99 -11.18 -0.19
CA PHE A 254 14.49 -9.98 0.48
C PHE A 254 15.51 -9.41 1.47
N LEU A 255 15.47 -8.10 1.65
CA LEU A 255 16.15 -7.37 2.73
C LEU A 255 15.26 -7.38 3.98
N ILE A 256 15.86 -7.53 5.16
CA ILE A 256 15.14 -7.42 6.46
C ILE A 256 15.41 -6.05 7.06
N LEU A 257 14.34 -5.36 7.44
CA LEU A 257 14.38 -4.13 8.23
C LEU A 257 13.77 -4.39 9.61
N THR A 258 14.31 -3.71 10.62
CA THR A 258 13.88 -3.77 12.01
C THR A 258 13.41 -2.39 12.50
N PRO A 259 12.71 -2.30 13.65
CA PRO A 259 12.26 -1.02 14.18
C PRO A 259 13.38 0.03 14.28
N GLY A 260 13.13 1.22 13.77
CA GLY A 260 14.09 2.31 13.66
C GLY A 260 14.82 2.40 12.31
N ASP A 261 14.84 1.32 11.52
CA ASP A 261 15.53 1.34 10.23
C ASP A 261 14.81 2.23 9.22
N PRO A 262 15.51 3.23 8.63
CA PRO A 262 14.99 4.02 7.53
C PRO A 262 15.33 3.37 6.18
N PHE A 263 14.42 3.53 5.21
CA PHE A 263 14.59 3.00 3.86
C PHE A 263 14.17 4.03 2.80
N ASP A 264 15.00 4.21 1.76
CA ASP A 264 14.70 5.05 0.58
C ASP A 264 13.92 4.22 -0.45
N LEU A 265 12.63 4.49 -0.55
CA LEU A 265 11.72 3.81 -1.47
C LEU A 265 12.14 3.94 -2.94
N ALA A 266 12.54 5.14 -3.36
CA ALA A 266 12.92 5.39 -4.75
C ALA A 266 14.28 4.78 -5.10
N GLY A 267 15.25 4.85 -4.19
CA GLY A 267 16.57 4.26 -4.33
C GLY A 267 16.61 2.76 -4.01
N ARG A 268 15.53 2.20 -3.44
CA ARG A 268 15.42 0.80 -2.98
C ARG A 268 16.63 0.37 -2.14
N ARG A 269 16.95 1.15 -1.09
CA ARG A 269 18.10 0.91 -0.22
C ARG A 269 17.84 1.39 1.21
N ALA A 270 18.48 0.72 2.18
CA ALA A 270 18.60 1.24 3.54
C ALA A 270 19.33 2.60 3.54
N MET A 271 19.01 3.46 4.50
CA MET A 271 19.57 4.82 4.61
C MET A 271 20.52 4.90 5.80
#